data_7e08386775c3109c1e8e3f6be8cfe292
#
_entry.id   7e08386775c3109c1e8e3f6be8cfe292
#
_cell.length_a   1.000
_cell.length_b   1.000
_cell.length_c   1.000
_cell.angle_alpha   90.00
_cell.angle_beta   90.00
_cell.angle_gamma   90.00
#
_symmetry.space_group_name_H-M   'P 1'
#
loop_
_entity.id
_entity.type
_entity.pdbx_description
1 polymer ?
#
loop_
_entity_poly.entity_id
_entity_poly.type
_entity_poly.pdbx_seq_one_letter_code
_entity_poly.pdbx_strand_id
1 'polypeptide(L)'
;MDNKVVDSRMGKEGDSIRRRRECLMCGGRFTTYERVEDVLPSVIKKDGRREPFDRMKILNGLKKACEKRPISLEVLERTVDEIEKALQEKGFKEIPGAAIGEEVMEKLHNLDEVAYVRFASVYRSFRDINEFMSELKDILNSKETRPAQDSPSGKKQKAEDNNQNPEKLALPLDS
;
A
#
# COMPACT_ATOMS: atom_id res chain seq x y z
N MET A 1 -0.79 35.66 20.70
CA MET A 1 0.67 35.82 20.86
C MET A 1 1.21 36.36 19.54
N ASP A 2 1.60 37.59 19.47
CA ASP A 2 2.06 38.23 18.27
C ASP A 2 3.54 37.89 18.02
N ASN A 3 3.87 37.43 16.83
CA ASN A 3 5.20 37.03 16.46
C ASN A 3 5.47 37.31 14.98
N LYS A 4 6.73 37.47 14.62
CA LYS A 4 7.18 37.59 13.23
C LYS A 4 8.04 36.40 12.83
N VAL A 5 8.00 36.03 11.57
CA VAL A 5 8.92 35.02 10.99
C VAL A 5 10.25 35.70 10.69
N VAL A 6 11.33 35.12 11.24
CA VAL A 6 12.69 35.63 11.06
C VAL A 6 13.43 34.86 9.96
N ASP A 7 13.16 33.53 9.86
CA ASP A 7 13.78 32.64 8.88
C ASP A 7 12.81 31.51 8.52
N SER A 8 12.83 31.07 7.25
CA SER A 8 12.03 29.95 6.74
C SER A 8 12.91 29.05 5.90
N ARG A 9 12.87 27.77 6.17
CA ARG A 9 13.62 26.75 5.41
C ARG A 9 12.74 25.52 5.16
N MET A 10 12.86 24.96 3.98
CA MET A 10 12.26 23.69 3.65
C MET A 10 12.90 22.55 4.45
N GLY A 11 12.13 21.61 4.94
CA GLY A 11 12.62 20.38 5.56
C GLY A 11 13.44 19.55 4.56
N LYS A 12 14.25 18.63 5.05
CA LYS A 12 15.14 17.81 4.20
C LYS A 12 14.39 16.93 3.20
N GLU A 13 13.16 16.54 3.55
CA GLU A 13 12.28 15.68 2.74
C GLU A 13 11.27 16.46 1.88
N GLY A 14 11.25 17.80 2.00
CA GLY A 14 10.37 18.67 1.22
C GLY A 14 8.91 18.71 1.71
N ASP A 15 8.57 17.97 2.77
CA ASP A 15 7.23 17.78 3.34
C ASP A 15 6.86 18.77 4.44
N SER A 16 7.83 19.58 4.88
CA SER A 16 7.66 20.50 6.00
C SER A 16 8.41 21.82 5.80
N ILE A 17 7.91 22.87 6.43
CA ILE A 17 8.56 24.19 6.48
C ILE A 17 8.95 24.44 7.93
N ARG A 18 10.25 24.58 8.18
CA ARG A 18 10.78 25.01 9.46
C ARG A 18 10.80 26.54 9.48
N ARG A 19 10.07 27.16 10.44
CA ARG A 19 10.08 28.61 10.61
C ARG A 19 10.70 29.00 11.94
N ARG A 20 11.67 29.90 11.94
CA ARG A 20 12.18 30.56 13.11
C ARG A 20 11.39 31.84 13.33
N ARG A 21 10.78 31.96 14.51
CA ARG A 21 9.89 33.05 14.88
C ARG A 21 10.47 33.82 16.06
N GLU A 22 10.12 35.10 16.14
CA GLU A 22 10.49 35.99 17.26
C GLU A 22 9.22 36.62 17.81
N CYS A 23 9.05 36.50 19.13
CA CYS A 23 7.93 37.12 19.85
C CYS A 23 8.12 38.65 19.82
N LEU A 24 7.07 39.38 19.44
CA LEU A 24 7.13 40.85 19.40
C LEU A 24 7.13 41.52 20.79
N MET A 25 6.68 40.77 21.80
CA MET A 25 6.60 41.32 23.16
C MET A 25 7.88 41.17 23.98
N CYS A 26 8.52 39.95 23.89
CA CYS A 26 9.69 39.65 24.72
C CYS A 26 10.98 39.40 23.93
N GLY A 27 10.94 39.47 22.59
CA GLY A 27 12.11 39.17 21.73
C GLY A 27 12.55 37.71 21.73
N GLY A 28 11.89 36.87 22.51
CA GLY A 28 12.19 35.43 22.59
C GLY A 28 12.03 34.72 21.23
N ARG A 29 13.02 33.90 20.87
CA ARG A 29 13.00 33.18 19.60
C ARG A 29 12.61 31.73 19.81
N PHE A 30 11.68 31.24 18.96
CA PHE A 30 11.22 29.86 18.95
C PHE A 30 11.11 29.34 17.52
N THR A 31 11.05 28.02 17.39
CA THR A 31 10.94 27.35 16.08
C THR A 31 9.60 26.65 16.00
N THR A 32 8.93 26.79 14.85
CA THR A 32 7.73 26.04 14.49
C THR A 32 7.99 25.23 13.24
N TYR A 33 7.28 24.12 13.10
CA TYR A 33 7.24 23.31 11.90
C TYR A 33 5.81 23.33 11.36
N GLU A 34 5.69 23.72 10.11
CA GLU A 34 4.44 23.59 9.37
C GLU A 34 4.56 22.34 8.50
N ARG A 35 3.64 21.42 8.65
CA ARG A 35 3.54 20.20 7.82
C ARG A 35 2.17 20.19 7.18
N VAL A 36 2.08 19.60 5.99
CA VAL A 36 0.78 19.24 5.43
C VAL A 36 0.20 18.19 6.39
N GLU A 37 -0.99 18.45 6.90
CA GLU A 37 -1.70 17.49 7.72
C GLU A 37 -2.34 16.47 6.78
N ASP A 38 -1.84 15.24 6.82
CA ASP A 38 -2.42 14.11 6.09
C ASP A 38 -3.69 13.65 6.81
N VAL A 39 -4.77 14.38 6.60
CA VAL A 39 -6.06 14.04 7.20
C VAL A 39 -6.72 12.98 6.32
N LEU A 40 -6.77 11.76 6.84
CA LEU A 40 -7.61 10.72 6.25
C LEU A 40 -9.10 11.05 6.48
N PRO A 41 -9.98 10.77 5.49
CA PRO A 41 -11.39 11.11 5.58
C PRO A 41 -12.10 10.30 6.66
N SER A 42 -13.12 10.88 7.28
CA SER A 42 -14.06 10.12 8.10
C SER A 42 -14.89 9.20 7.22
N VAL A 43 -15.18 8.00 7.70
CA VAL A 43 -15.94 6.97 6.98
C VAL A 43 -17.40 7.02 7.37
N ILE A 44 -18.30 7.22 6.39
CA ILE A 44 -19.73 7.16 6.58
C ILE A 44 -20.19 5.71 6.39
N LYS A 45 -20.76 5.12 7.43
CA LYS A 45 -21.34 3.76 7.40
C LYS A 45 -22.69 3.72 6.73
N LYS A 46 -23.18 2.50 6.37
CA LYS A 46 -24.50 2.31 5.77
C LYS A 46 -25.67 2.86 6.64
N ASP A 47 -25.48 2.90 7.95
CA ASP A 47 -26.44 3.45 8.93
C ASP A 47 -26.29 4.96 9.18
N GLY A 48 -25.41 5.64 8.44
CA GLY A 48 -25.15 7.08 8.54
C GLY A 48 -24.17 7.47 9.65
N ARG A 49 -23.68 6.53 10.48
CA ARG A 49 -22.66 6.82 11.49
C ARG A 49 -21.34 7.18 10.85
N ARG A 50 -20.59 8.06 11.50
CA ARG A 50 -19.25 8.47 11.12
C ARG A 50 -18.23 7.81 12.01
N GLU A 51 -17.24 7.18 11.39
CA GLU A 51 -16.11 6.57 12.10
C GLU A 51 -14.81 7.10 11.49
N PRO A 52 -13.73 7.22 12.30
CA PRO A 52 -12.42 7.51 11.76
C PRO A 52 -12.01 6.43 10.76
N PHE A 53 -11.22 6.81 9.76
CA PHE A 53 -10.58 5.84 8.88
C PHE A 53 -9.71 4.89 9.71
N ASP A 54 -9.82 3.60 9.46
CA ASP A 54 -9.10 2.57 10.20
C ASP A 54 -8.32 1.68 9.20
N ARG A 55 -7.03 1.98 9.07
CA ARG A 55 -6.08 1.22 8.25
C ARG A 55 -6.11 -0.27 8.57
N MET A 56 -6.20 -0.63 9.86
CA MET A 56 -6.16 -2.03 10.28
C MET A 56 -7.38 -2.81 9.82
N LYS A 57 -8.55 -2.18 9.69
CA LYS A 57 -9.74 -2.83 9.11
C LYS A 57 -9.51 -3.24 7.66
N ILE A 58 -8.88 -2.37 6.86
CA ILE A 58 -8.56 -2.67 5.45
C ILE A 58 -7.51 -3.78 5.39
N LEU A 59 -6.41 -3.65 6.11
CA LEU A 59 -5.34 -4.65 6.13
C LEU A 59 -5.85 -6.03 6.55
N ASN A 60 -6.69 -6.12 7.57
CA ASN A 60 -7.29 -7.37 8.02
C ASN A 60 -8.27 -7.95 6.98
N GLY A 61 -9.01 -7.11 6.27
CA GLY A 61 -9.84 -7.52 5.14
C GLY A 61 -9.02 -8.14 4.01
N LEU A 62 -7.93 -7.48 3.61
CA LEU A 62 -6.99 -7.97 2.61
C LEU A 62 -6.33 -9.29 3.04
N LYS A 63 -5.85 -9.40 4.29
CA LYS A 63 -5.27 -10.63 4.83
C LYS A 63 -6.23 -11.82 4.74
N LYS A 64 -7.50 -11.64 5.11
CA LYS A 64 -8.52 -12.68 5.01
C LYS A 64 -8.79 -13.09 3.57
N ALA A 65 -8.89 -12.13 2.65
CA ALA A 65 -9.10 -12.41 1.24
C ALA A 65 -7.93 -13.17 0.61
N CYS A 66 -6.70 -12.78 0.98
CA CYS A 66 -5.45 -13.34 0.45
C CYS A 66 -4.95 -14.57 1.23
N GLU A 67 -5.73 -15.11 2.18
CA GLU A 67 -5.33 -16.29 2.95
C GLU A 67 -5.00 -17.48 2.03
N LYS A 68 -3.84 -18.12 2.25
CA LYS A 68 -3.30 -19.22 1.43
C LYS A 68 -2.99 -18.85 -0.03
N ARG A 69 -2.87 -17.55 -0.32
CA ARG A 69 -2.35 -17.05 -1.60
C ARG A 69 -0.86 -16.69 -1.47
N PRO A 70 -0.07 -16.79 -2.54
CA PRO A 70 1.36 -16.48 -2.52
C PRO A 70 1.60 -14.96 -2.53
N ILE A 71 0.97 -14.23 -1.61
CA ILE A 71 1.05 -12.78 -1.47
C ILE A 71 1.66 -12.47 -0.10
N SER A 72 2.78 -11.75 -0.11
CA SER A 72 3.46 -11.39 1.13
C SER A 72 2.72 -10.30 1.90
N LEU A 73 2.95 -10.23 3.21
CA LEU A 73 2.40 -9.18 4.05
C LEU A 73 2.83 -7.78 3.58
N GLU A 74 4.08 -7.66 3.14
CA GLU A 74 4.64 -6.41 2.62
C GLU A 74 3.86 -5.88 1.40
N VAL A 75 3.43 -6.78 0.50
CA VAL A 75 2.59 -6.40 -0.64
C VAL A 75 1.24 -5.91 -0.17
N LEU A 76 0.63 -6.56 0.84
CA LEU A 76 -0.66 -6.12 1.39
C LEU A 76 -0.55 -4.76 2.08
N GLU A 77 0.53 -4.52 2.82
CA GLU A 77 0.78 -3.22 3.47
C GLU A 77 0.97 -2.11 2.45
N ARG A 78 1.75 -2.36 1.39
CA ARG A 78 1.89 -1.42 0.27
C ARG A 78 0.55 -1.13 -0.42
N THR A 79 -0.28 -2.15 -0.61
CA THR A 79 -1.62 -1.97 -1.18
C THR A 79 -2.48 -1.05 -0.31
N VAL A 80 -2.39 -1.18 1.03
CA VAL A 80 -3.09 -0.27 1.94
C VAL A 80 -2.55 1.15 1.83
N ASP A 81 -1.22 1.34 1.75
CA ASP A 81 -0.60 2.66 1.58
C ASP A 81 -1.08 3.34 0.29
N GLU A 82 -1.20 2.57 -0.80
CA GLU A 82 -1.74 3.09 -2.06
C GLU A 82 -3.20 3.50 -1.95
N ILE A 83 -4.03 2.73 -1.22
CA ILE A 83 -5.44 3.08 -0.98
C ILE A 83 -5.52 4.35 -0.14
N GLU A 84 -4.74 4.47 0.94
CA GLU A 84 -4.69 5.67 1.78
C GLU A 84 -4.32 6.90 0.95
N LYS A 85 -3.27 6.78 0.14
CA LYS A 85 -2.82 7.85 -0.75
C LYS A 85 -3.91 8.28 -1.75
N ALA A 86 -4.57 7.32 -2.41
CA ALA A 86 -5.66 7.60 -3.34
C ALA A 86 -6.83 8.32 -2.67
N LEU A 87 -7.13 7.97 -1.41
CA LEU A 87 -8.18 8.64 -0.63
C LEU A 87 -7.80 10.06 -0.21
N GLN A 88 -6.54 10.29 0.16
CA GLN A 88 -6.00 11.60 0.50
C GLN A 88 -5.99 12.53 -0.72
N GLU A 89 -5.56 12.03 -1.90
CA GLU A 89 -5.53 12.77 -3.15
C GLU A 89 -6.93 13.26 -3.59
N LYS A 90 -7.99 12.51 -3.25
CA LYS A 90 -9.37 12.93 -3.49
C LYS A 90 -9.80 14.13 -2.65
N GLY A 91 -9.12 14.43 -1.55
CA GLY A 91 -9.31 15.61 -0.70
C GLY A 91 -10.66 15.70 0.02
N PHE A 92 -11.41 14.60 0.09
CA PHE A 92 -12.72 14.57 0.77
C PHE A 92 -12.55 14.49 2.29
N LYS A 93 -13.32 15.29 3.02
CA LYS A 93 -13.38 15.20 4.48
C LYS A 93 -14.12 13.96 4.98
N GLU A 94 -15.09 13.51 4.20
CA GLU A 94 -15.92 12.35 4.51
C GLU A 94 -16.06 11.48 3.26
N ILE A 95 -16.02 10.15 3.42
CA ILE A 95 -16.15 9.20 2.32
C ILE A 95 -17.11 8.05 2.71
N PRO A 96 -18.01 7.63 1.84
CA PRO A 96 -18.81 6.43 2.09
C PRO A 96 -17.92 5.19 2.23
N GLY A 97 -18.21 4.32 3.19
CA GLY A 97 -17.50 3.06 3.35
C GLY A 97 -17.56 2.19 2.09
N ALA A 98 -18.60 2.32 1.29
CA ALA A 98 -18.73 1.69 -0.02
C ALA A 98 -17.60 2.11 -0.99
N ALA A 99 -17.25 3.38 -1.03
CA ALA A 99 -16.18 3.85 -1.91
C ALA A 99 -14.81 3.28 -1.52
N ILE A 100 -14.56 3.08 -0.22
CA ILE A 100 -13.33 2.40 0.24
C ILE A 100 -13.33 0.95 -0.22
N GLY A 101 -14.47 0.26 -0.15
CA GLY A 101 -14.57 -1.11 -0.60
C GLY A 101 -14.36 -1.26 -2.10
N GLU A 102 -14.83 -0.34 -2.92
CA GLU A 102 -14.55 -0.33 -4.37
C GLU A 102 -13.05 -0.14 -4.65
N GLU A 103 -12.36 0.74 -3.94
CA GLU A 103 -10.90 0.89 -4.04
C GLU A 103 -10.16 -0.41 -3.68
N VAL A 104 -10.59 -1.08 -2.59
CA VAL A 104 -10.02 -2.37 -2.18
C VAL A 104 -10.25 -3.43 -3.27
N MET A 105 -11.46 -3.47 -3.85
CA MET A 105 -11.79 -4.42 -4.92
C MET A 105 -10.95 -4.16 -6.18
N GLU A 106 -10.78 -2.92 -6.58
CA GLU A 106 -9.94 -2.56 -7.73
C GLU A 106 -8.48 -3.02 -7.53
N LYS A 107 -7.92 -2.79 -6.34
CA LYS A 107 -6.57 -3.26 -6.01
C LYS A 107 -6.47 -4.79 -6.00
N LEU A 108 -7.44 -5.48 -5.39
CA LEU A 108 -7.47 -6.94 -5.36
C LEU A 108 -7.63 -7.56 -6.76
N HIS A 109 -8.44 -6.95 -7.63
CA HIS A 109 -8.61 -7.41 -9.01
C HIS A 109 -7.26 -7.45 -9.76
N ASN A 110 -6.40 -6.47 -9.52
CA ASN A 110 -5.08 -6.40 -10.14
C ASN A 110 -4.05 -7.31 -9.44
N LEU A 111 -4.26 -7.62 -8.16
CA LEU A 111 -3.32 -8.38 -7.34
C LEU A 111 -3.54 -9.90 -7.42
N ASP A 112 -4.79 -10.37 -7.21
CA ASP A 112 -5.14 -11.79 -7.21
C ASP A 112 -6.66 -11.97 -7.34
N GLU A 113 -7.10 -12.64 -8.39
CA GLU A 113 -8.52 -12.83 -8.69
C GLU A 113 -9.26 -13.66 -7.65
N VAL A 114 -8.60 -14.67 -7.07
CA VAL A 114 -9.23 -15.50 -6.04
C VAL A 114 -9.46 -14.66 -4.78
N ALA A 115 -8.49 -13.81 -4.42
CA ALA A 115 -8.66 -12.88 -3.31
C ALA A 115 -9.76 -11.84 -3.61
N TYR A 116 -9.82 -11.33 -4.84
CA TYR A 116 -10.92 -10.46 -5.28
C TYR A 116 -12.28 -11.12 -5.09
N VAL A 117 -12.49 -12.33 -5.62
CA VAL A 117 -13.76 -13.07 -5.53
C VAL A 117 -14.16 -13.30 -4.07
N ARG A 118 -13.21 -13.67 -3.21
CA ARG A 118 -13.46 -13.85 -1.77
C ARG A 118 -13.88 -12.56 -1.09
N PHE A 119 -13.21 -11.45 -1.40
CA PHE A 119 -13.56 -10.16 -0.83
C PHE A 119 -14.93 -9.70 -1.34
N ALA A 120 -15.17 -9.78 -2.64
CA ALA A 120 -16.42 -9.40 -3.27
C ALA A 120 -17.61 -10.19 -2.71
N SER A 121 -17.46 -11.50 -2.47
CA SER A 121 -18.50 -12.36 -1.92
C SER A 121 -19.04 -11.90 -0.56
N VAL A 122 -18.17 -11.30 0.26
CA VAL A 122 -18.54 -10.75 1.57
C VAL A 122 -19.00 -9.30 1.47
N TYR A 123 -18.32 -8.52 0.64
CA TYR A 123 -18.52 -7.08 0.57
C TYR A 123 -19.78 -6.67 -0.18
N ARG A 124 -20.04 -7.27 -1.36
CA ARG A 124 -21.18 -6.94 -2.23
C ARG A 124 -22.52 -7.50 -1.73
N SER A 125 -22.51 -8.50 -0.83
CA SER A 125 -23.73 -9.12 -0.30
C SER A 125 -24.68 -9.54 -1.44
N PHE A 126 -24.19 -10.42 -2.35
CA PHE A 126 -24.97 -10.91 -3.49
C PHE A 126 -26.33 -11.47 -3.06
N ARG A 127 -27.37 -11.16 -3.82
CA ARG A 127 -28.74 -11.61 -3.54
C ARG A 127 -28.95 -13.07 -3.89
N ASP A 128 -28.31 -13.51 -4.97
CA ASP A 128 -28.40 -14.88 -5.46
C ASP A 128 -27.12 -15.30 -6.21
N ILE A 129 -27.09 -16.59 -6.58
CA ILE A 129 -25.97 -17.19 -7.31
C ILE A 129 -25.79 -16.58 -8.70
N ASN A 130 -26.87 -16.10 -9.36
CA ASN A 130 -26.79 -15.57 -10.71
C ASN A 130 -26.07 -14.22 -10.73
N GLU A 131 -26.33 -13.36 -9.74
CA GLU A 131 -25.62 -12.09 -9.56
C GLU A 131 -24.12 -12.34 -9.34
N PHE A 132 -23.77 -13.33 -8.49
CA PHE A 132 -22.39 -13.74 -8.29
C PHE A 132 -21.73 -14.29 -9.56
N MET A 133 -22.45 -15.14 -10.32
CA MET A 133 -21.96 -15.69 -11.59
C MET A 133 -21.77 -14.61 -12.66
N SER A 134 -22.61 -13.57 -12.69
CA SER A 134 -22.41 -12.44 -13.58
C SER A 134 -21.13 -11.70 -13.30
N GLU A 135 -20.83 -11.41 -12.02
CA GLU A 135 -19.59 -10.78 -11.60
C GLU A 135 -18.36 -11.59 -12.01
N LEU A 136 -18.41 -12.94 -11.84
CA LEU A 136 -17.32 -13.82 -12.28
C LEU A 136 -17.10 -13.78 -13.80
N LYS A 137 -18.17 -13.72 -14.59
CA LYS A 137 -18.08 -13.59 -16.04
C LYS A 137 -17.45 -12.27 -16.46
N ASP A 138 -17.79 -11.19 -15.80
CA ASP A 138 -17.22 -9.87 -16.09
C ASP A 138 -15.71 -9.84 -15.81
N ILE A 139 -15.25 -10.53 -14.75
CA ILE A 139 -13.82 -10.71 -14.46
C ILE A 139 -13.12 -11.50 -15.58
N LEU A 140 -13.70 -12.60 -16.02
CA LEU A 140 -13.13 -13.42 -17.08
C LEU A 140 -13.05 -12.67 -18.41
N ASN A 141 -14.10 -11.92 -18.77
CA ASN A 141 -14.15 -11.13 -20.01
C ASN A 141 -13.15 -9.97 -19.98
N SER A 142 -12.89 -9.35 -18.81
CA SER A 142 -11.91 -8.27 -18.70
C SER A 142 -10.45 -8.73 -18.92
N LYS A 143 -10.18 -10.03 -18.81
CA LYS A 143 -8.86 -10.62 -19.15
C LYS A 143 -8.62 -10.74 -20.65
N GLU A 144 -9.62 -11.06 -21.42
CA GLU A 144 -9.46 -11.26 -22.86
C GLU A 144 -9.08 -9.95 -23.58
N THR A 145 -9.31 -8.80 -22.94
CA THR A 145 -8.98 -7.48 -23.47
C THR A 145 -7.63 -6.91 -23.01
N ARG A 146 -6.90 -7.58 -22.10
CA ARG A 146 -5.54 -7.14 -21.68
C ARG A 146 -4.47 -8.00 -22.33
N PRO A 147 -3.55 -7.42 -23.15
CA PRO A 147 -2.37 -8.15 -23.61
C PRO A 147 -1.52 -8.55 -22.39
N ALA A 148 -1.05 -9.80 -22.39
CA ALA A 148 -0.21 -10.36 -21.36
C ALA A 148 1.02 -9.46 -21.11
N GLN A 149 1.06 -8.82 -19.94
CA GLN A 149 2.31 -8.22 -19.44
C GLN A 149 3.12 -9.32 -18.77
N ASP A 150 4.33 -9.49 -19.33
CA ASP A 150 5.32 -10.49 -18.96
C ASP A 150 5.48 -10.66 -17.44
N SER A 151 5.28 -11.89 -17.01
CA SER A 151 5.75 -12.36 -15.71
C SER A 151 7.29 -12.38 -15.73
N PRO A 152 8.00 -11.82 -14.75
CA PRO A 152 9.43 -12.01 -14.67
C PRO A 152 9.74 -13.47 -14.36
N SER A 153 10.13 -14.19 -15.41
CA SER A 153 10.64 -15.57 -15.34
C SER A 153 11.84 -15.61 -14.41
N GLY A 154 11.69 -16.34 -13.30
CA GLY A 154 12.78 -16.68 -12.41
C GLY A 154 13.88 -17.42 -13.18
N LYS A 155 15.01 -16.76 -13.41
CA LYS A 155 16.23 -17.41 -13.86
C LYS A 155 16.71 -18.38 -12.78
N LYS A 156 16.48 -19.67 -13.01
CA LYS A 156 17.22 -20.74 -12.36
C LYS A 156 18.69 -20.64 -12.81
N GLN A 157 19.55 -20.16 -11.95
CA GLN A 157 20.98 -20.34 -12.11
C GLN A 157 21.30 -21.81 -11.88
N LYS A 158 21.68 -22.49 -12.97
CA LYS A 158 22.36 -23.78 -12.91
C LYS A 158 23.75 -23.54 -12.32
N ALA A 159 24.03 -24.16 -11.21
CA ALA A 159 25.39 -24.37 -10.75
C ALA A 159 26.05 -25.35 -11.72
N GLU A 160 27.07 -24.89 -12.45
CA GLU A 160 27.98 -25.76 -13.17
C GLU A 160 29.04 -26.24 -12.19
N ASP A 161 28.97 -27.55 -11.92
CA ASP A 161 30.07 -28.30 -11.30
C ASP A 161 31.28 -28.26 -12.23
N ASN A 162 32.30 -27.54 -11.83
CA ASN A 162 33.61 -27.64 -12.44
C ASN A 162 34.53 -28.44 -11.53
N ASN A 163 34.46 -29.76 -11.69
CA ASN A 163 35.39 -30.71 -11.14
C ASN A 163 36.67 -30.67 -11.98
N GLN A 164 37.67 -29.95 -11.53
CA GLN A 164 39.07 -30.12 -11.99
C GLN A 164 39.96 -30.41 -10.81
N ASN A 165 40.31 -31.67 -10.72
CA ASN A 165 41.35 -32.27 -9.95
C ASN A 165 42.71 -31.85 -10.54
N PRO A 166 43.67 -31.33 -9.81
CA PRO A 166 45.08 -31.48 -10.15
C PRO A 166 45.79 -32.38 -9.16
N GLU A 167 46.43 -33.35 -9.75
CA GLU A 167 47.46 -34.19 -9.20
C GLU A 167 48.57 -33.47 -8.42
N LYS A 168 48.99 -34.17 -7.38
CA LYS A 168 50.34 -34.35 -6.90
C LYS A 168 51.37 -33.19 -7.10
N LEU A 169 51.85 -32.66 -6.01
CA LEU A 169 53.33 -32.60 -5.85
C LEU A 169 53.72 -32.72 -4.38
N ALA A 170 54.78 -33.52 -4.23
CA ALA A 170 55.36 -34.06 -3.04
C ALA A 170 55.99 -33.01 -2.13
N LEU A 171 56.03 -33.40 -0.84
CA LEU A 171 56.94 -32.87 0.19
C LEU A 171 58.39 -33.06 -0.21
N PRO A 172 59.34 -32.27 0.34
CA PRO A 172 60.27 -32.92 1.29
C PRO A 172 60.40 -32.19 2.64
N LEU A 173 60.58 -33.02 3.65
CA LEU A 173 61.16 -32.77 4.94
C LEU A 173 62.58 -32.17 4.78
N ASP A 174 62.99 -31.27 5.67
CA ASP A 174 64.16 -31.36 6.51
C ASP A 174 64.48 -30.02 7.18
N SER A 175 64.73 -30.14 8.42
CA SER A 175 65.64 -29.59 9.46
C SER A 175 64.96 -28.65 10.43
#